data_279232b0443ba56f848569c85b271d48
#
_entry.id   279232b0443ba56f848569c85b271d48
#
_cell.length_a   1.000
_cell.length_b   1.000
_cell.length_c   1.000
_cell.angle_alpha   90.00
_cell.angle_beta   90.00
_cell.angle_gamma   90.00
#
_symmetry.space_group_name_H-M   'P 1'
#
loop_
_entity.id
_entity.type
_entity.pdbx_description
1 polymer ?
#
loop_
_entity_poly.entity_id
_entity_poly.type
_entity_poly.pdbx_seq_one_letter_code
_entity_poly.pdbx_strand_id
1 'polypeptide(L)'
;MIDAKDLIIDIHKENIQAGSDVITTSNYYTTPLILKDTGLDYRELSETALYLAEEAVKSSDKNTMIAGCFPPINVSFRPDLTPHKNEVEDFYETLANIYKERVDVILCETMASIFEGNIAAKIATKHFDKVWLSWNTRGLDPFLIPSGENLSEAANEVSKYKLDCQLVNCAHANLITQSLEVLKSCVPDIGVYANSSVHSPRDEKLVSYENISEVHYHHMAEISPEEYLNFAKDWISMGSKVIGGCCTTTSEHIKLIADYKL
;
A
#
# COMPACT_ATOMS: atom_id res chain seq x y z
N MET A 1 -4.07 11.21 -13.99
CA MET A 1 -4.17 12.32 -13.02
C MET A 1 -4.34 13.68 -13.74
N ILE A 2 -3.48 14.06 -14.66
CA ILE A 2 -3.52 15.39 -15.30
C ILE A 2 -4.86 15.62 -16.04
N ASP A 3 -5.26 14.69 -16.90
CA ASP A 3 -6.45 14.80 -17.75
C ASP A 3 -7.70 14.09 -17.20
N ALA A 4 -7.63 13.54 -15.98
CA ALA A 4 -8.69 12.72 -15.40
C ALA A 4 -8.94 13.04 -13.92
N LYS A 5 -8.85 14.31 -13.54
CA LYS A 5 -9.03 14.76 -12.15
C LYS A 5 -10.40 14.37 -11.59
N ASP A 6 -11.46 14.64 -12.34
CA ASP A 6 -12.83 14.33 -11.91
C ASP A 6 -13.02 12.82 -11.71
N LEU A 7 -12.43 11.99 -12.58
CA LEU A 7 -12.50 10.54 -12.45
C LEU A 7 -11.81 10.05 -11.15
N ILE A 8 -10.67 10.65 -10.77
CA ILE A 8 -9.99 10.28 -9.52
C ILE A 8 -10.82 10.69 -8.31
N ILE A 9 -11.42 11.88 -8.34
CA ILE A 9 -12.34 12.33 -7.29
C ILE A 9 -13.52 11.35 -7.19
N ASP A 10 -14.09 10.93 -8.32
CA ASP A 10 -15.24 10.01 -8.33
C ASP A 10 -14.85 8.64 -7.78
N ILE A 11 -13.66 8.10 -8.12
CA ILE A 11 -13.15 6.85 -7.55
C ILE A 11 -12.99 6.97 -6.03
N HIS A 12 -12.43 8.07 -5.53
CA HIS A 12 -12.33 8.29 -4.09
C HIS A 12 -13.72 8.34 -3.43
N LYS A 13 -14.66 9.08 -4.02
CA LYS A 13 -16.04 9.15 -3.53
C LYS A 13 -16.74 7.80 -3.51
N GLU A 14 -16.55 7.01 -4.55
CA GLU A 14 -17.12 5.67 -4.64
C GLU A 14 -16.63 4.77 -3.48
N ASN A 15 -15.32 4.80 -3.19
CA ASN A 15 -14.77 4.08 -2.05
C ASN A 15 -15.27 4.63 -0.70
N ILE A 16 -15.38 5.95 -0.55
CA ILE A 16 -15.96 6.57 0.65
C ILE A 16 -17.42 6.12 0.83
N GLN A 17 -18.21 6.12 -0.25
CA GLN A 17 -19.61 5.67 -0.22
C GLN A 17 -19.73 4.19 0.12
N ALA A 18 -18.79 3.36 -0.36
CA ALA A 18 -18.69 1.95 -0.03
C ALA A 18 -18.38 1.69 1.45
N GLY A 19 -17.92 2.69 2.20
CA GLY A 19 -17.69 2.56 3.64
C GLY A 19 -16.23 2.58 4.06
N SER A 20 -15.32 3.07 3.19
CA SER A 20 -13.93 3.26 3.59
C SER A 20 -13.80 4.27 4.73
N ASP A 21 -13.13 3.86 5.81
CA ASP A 21 -12.73 4.76 6.90
C ASP A 21 -11.52 5.63 6.50
N VAL A 22 -10.72 5.15 5.54
CA VAL A 22 -9.49 5.80 5.05
C VAL A 22 -9.41 5.67 3.53
N ILE A 23 -9.04 6.75 2.85
CA ILE A 23 -8.62 6.74 1.43
C ILE A 23 -7.16 7.16 1.32
N THR A 24 -6.43 6.62 0.35
CA THR A 24 -5.02 6.92 0.13
C THR A 24 -4.84 7.86 -1.05
N THR A 25 -3.94 8.82 -0.95
CA THR A 25 -3.60 9.73 -2.07
C THR A 25 -3.09 8.95 -3.28
N SER A 26 -3.54 9.32 -4.50
CA SER A 26 -3.30 8.56 -5.74
C SER A 26 -1.96 8.91 -6.41
N ASN A 27 -0.86 8.98 -5.63
CA ASN A 27 0.48 9.33 -6.11
C ASN A 27 1.46 8.15 -6.18
N TYR A 28 0.99 6.91 -6.17
CA TYR A 28 1.84 5.72 -6.07
C TYR A 28 2.96 5.67 -7.13
N TYR A 29 2.67 6.02 -8.37
CA TYR A 29 3.66 6.09 -9.45
C TYR A 29 4.16 7.50 -9.74
N THR A 30 3.87 8.49 -8.91
CA THR A 30 4.39 9.85 -9.08
C THR A 30 5.72 10.01 -8.34
N THR A 31 6.74 9.32 -8.79
CA THR A 31 8.09 9.36 -8.18
C THR A 31 9.10 9.96 -9.13
N PRO A 32 10.22 10.53 -8.63
CA PRO A 32 11.20 11.19 -9.48
C PRO A 32 11.84 10.24 -10.50
N LEU A 33 11.97 8.95 -10.16
CA LEU A 33 12.61 7.97 -11.04
C LEU A 33 11.65 7.45 -12.12
N ILE A 34 10.38 7.27 -11.78
CA ILE A 34 9.35 6.86 -12.75
C ILE A 34 9.06 7.99 -13.75
N LEU A 35 9.10 9.23 -13.31
CA LEU A 35 8.76 10.40 -14.14
C LEU A 35 9.96 11.03 -14.84
N LYS A 36 11.18 10.52 -14.65
CA LYS A 36 12.44 11.10 -15.07
C LYS A 36 12.45 11.64 -16.52
N ASP A 37 11.87 10.90 -17.46
CA ASP A 37 11.92 11.23 -18.88
C ASP A 37 10.56 11.72 -19.42
N THR A 38 9.62 12.05 -18.55
CA THR A 38 8.25 12.46 -18.94
C THR A 38 8.08 13.98 -19.03
N GLY A 39 9.00 14.75 -18.45
CA GLY A 39 8.85 16.20 -18.29
C GLY A 39 7.85 16.61 -17.18
N LEU A 40 7.33 15.65 -16.40
CA LEU A 40 6.39 15.91 -15.31
C LEU A 40 7.15 16.03 -13.97
N ASP A 41 6.69 16.92 -13.10
CA ASP A 41 7.23 17.07 -11.74
C ASP A 41 6.42 16.21 -10.75
N TYR A 42 7.10 15.30 -10.06
CA TYR A 42 6.48 14.43 -9.06
C TYR A 42 5.90 15.20 -7.86
N ARG A 43 6.45 16.38 -7.55
CA ARG A 43 5.97 17.24 -6.46
C ARG A 43 4.60 17.81 -6.81
N GLU A 44 4.47 18.38 -8.00
CA GLU A 44 3.21 18.94 -8.50
C GLU A 44 2.12 17.86 -8.61
N LEU A 45 2.51 16.65 -9.04
CA LEU A 45 1.56 15.54 -9.12
C LEU A 45 1.17 15.00 -7.75
N SER A 46 2.09 14.96 -6.78
CA SER A 46 1.77 14.56 -5.40
C SER A 46 0.86 15.58 -4.71
N GLU A 47 1.10 16.88 -4.92
CA GLU A 47 0.19 17.95 -4.49
C GLU A 47 -1.20 17.80 -5.14
N THR A 48 -1.23 17.50 -6.42
CA THR A 48 -2.49 17.26 -7.14
C THR A 48 -3.23 16.05 -6.56
N ALA A 49 -2.53 14.94 -6.30
CA ALA A 49 -3.13 13.74 -5.71
C ALA A 49 -3.74 14.01 -4.33
N LEU A 50 -3.03 14.78 -3.50
CA LEU A 50 -3.54 15.20 -2.20
C LEU A 50 -4.79 16.09 -2.34
N TYR A 51 -4.74 17.10 -3.19
CA TYR A 51 -5.89 17.97 -3.45
C TYR A 51 -7.14 17.18 -3.90
N LEU A 52 -6.96 16.18 -4.77
CA LEU A 52 -8.09 15.37 -5.25
C LEU A 52 -8.70 14.50 -4.13
N ALA A 53 -7.88 13.98 -3.21
CA ALA A 53 -8.37 13.27 -2.03
C ALA A 53 -9.12 14.22 -1.07
N GLU A 54 -8.58 15.43 -0.82
CA GLU A 54 -9.23 16.45 0.00
C GLU A 54 -10.60 16.86 -0.57
N GLU A 55 -10.70 17.07 -1.89
CA GLU A 55 -11.98 17.42 -2.56
C GLU A 55 -12.99 16.27 -2.46
N ALA A 56 -12.54 15.02 -2.57
CA ALA A 56 -13.42 13.87 -2.40
C ALA A 56 -13.99 13.79 -0.98
N VAL A 57 -13.15 13.93 0.04
CA VAL A 57 -13.58 13.91 1.46
C VAL A 57 -14.49 15.08 1.76
N LYS A 58 -14.11 16.30 1.36
CA LYS A 58 -14.91 17.53 1.58
C LYS A 58 -16.29 17.46 0.97
N SER A 59 -16.44 16.78 -0.17
CA SER A 59 -17.72 16.59 -0.86
C SER A 59 -18.52 15.39 -0.37
N SER A 60 -18.04 14.69 0.65
CA SER A 60 -18.70 13.55 1.29
C SER A 60 -19.31 13.95 2.63
N ASP A 61 -20.43 13.30 3.00
CA ASP A 61 -21.04 13.45 4.33
C ASP A 61 -20.41 12.49 5.38
N LYS A 62 -19.38 11.69 4.98
CA LYS A 62 -18.71 10.73 5.86
C LYS A 62 -17.42 11.32 6.41
N ASN A 63 -17.12 10.98 7.66
CA ASN A 63 -15.84 11.32 8.29
C ASN A 63 -14.77 10.30 7.86
N THR A 64 -14.14 10.55 6.72
CA THR A 64 -13.12 9.67 6.13
C THR A 64 -11.75 10.31 6.29
N MET A 65 -10.77 9.55 6.78
CA MET A 65 -9.38 9.96 6.91
C MET A 65 -8.67 9.92 5.55
N ILE A 66 -7.63 10.76 5.40
CA ILE A 66 -6.72 10.74 4.25
C ILE A 66 -5.39 10.13 4.71
N ALA A 67 -4.96 9.06 4.03
CA ALA A 67 -3.61 8.53 4.13
C ALA A 67 -2.73 9.15 3.04
N GLY A 68 -1.65 9.82 3.45
CA GLY A 68 -0.60 10.28 2.53
C GLY A 68 0.28 9.10 2.12
N CYS A 69 0.32 8.78 0.85
CA CYS A 69 1.12 7.67 0.33
C CYS A 69 2.60 8.03 0.25
N PHE A 70 3.45 7.26 0.94
CA PHE A 70 4.88 7.16 0.74
C PHE A 70 5.16 5.90 -0.09
N PRO A 71 5.15 5.99 -1.43
CA PRO A 71 5.36 4.83 -2.30
C PRO A 71 6.84 4.46 -2.36
N PRO A 72 7.20 3.26 -2.87
CA PRO A 72 8.58 2.98 -3.27
C PRO A 72 9.08 4.04 -4.26
N ILE A 73 10.32 4.50 -4.09
CA ILE A 73 10.88 5.59 -4.93
C ILE A 73 11.03 5.19 -6.40
N ASN A 74 11.08 3.89 -6.69
CA ASN A 74 11.20 3.35 -8.03
C ASN A 74 10.13 2.28 -8.29
N VAL A 75 10.31 1.47 -9.31
CA VAL A 75 9.40 0.39 -9.70
C VAL A 75 9.20 -0.58 -8.53
N SER A 76 7.94 -0.87 -8.22
CA SER A 76 7.56 -1.85 -7.20
C SER A 76 8.25 -3.20 -7.45
N PHE A 77 8.55 -3.92 -6.38
CA PHE A 77 9.19 -5.24 -6.41
C PHE A 77 10.64 -5.27 -6.93
N ARG A 78 11.25 -4.10 -7.21
CA ARG A 78 12.62 -3.97 -7.73
C ARG A 78 13.51 -3.21 -6.75
N PRO A 79 13.80 -3.80 -5.56
CA PRO A 79 14.67 -3.17 -4.55
C PRO A 79 16.11 -2.95 -5.07
N ASP A 80 16.51 -3.71 -6.08
CA ASP A 80 17.78 -3.52 -6.80
C ASP A 80 17.88 -2.18 -7.56
N LEU A 81 16.75 -1.54 -7.84
CA LEU A 81 16.67 -0.22 -8.49
C LEU A 81 16.51 0.93 -7.49
N THR A 82 16.49 0.66 -6.19
CA THR A 82 16.42 1.71 -5.17
C THR A 82 17.74 2.51 -5.18
N PRO A 83 17.69 3.84 -5.31
CA PRO A 83 18.89 4.66 -5.40
C PRO A 83 19.63 4.80 -4.07
N HIS A 84 20.66 5.65 -4.05
CA HIS A 84 21.41 5.90 -2.84
C HIS A 84 20.58 6.58 -1.75
N LYS A 85 20.97 6.36 -0.50
CA LYS A 85 20.27 6.81 0.70
C LYS A 85 19.81 8.27 0.65
N ASN A 86 20.67 9.19 0.22
CA ASN A 86 20.33 10.60 0.20
C ASN A 86 19.18 10.93 -0.76
N GLU A 87 19.12 10.25 -1.90
CA GLU A 87 18.02 10.43 -2.87
C GLU A 87 16.69 9.93 -2.30
N VAL A 88 16.73 8.80 -1.59
CA VAL A 88 15.55 8.23 -0.91
C VAL A 88 15.11 9.14 0.24
N GLU A 89 16.05 9.64 1.05
CA GLU A 89 15.76 10.58 2.15
C GLU A 89 15.15 11.89 1.60
N ASP A 90 15.73 12.49 0.56
CA ASP A 90 15.23 13.72 -0.06
C ASP A 90 13.81 13.55 -0.64
N PHE A 91 13.54 12.38 -1.22
CA PHE A 91 12.22 12.06 -1.76
C PHE A 91 11.16 12.03 -0.64
N TYR A 92 11.38 11.25 0.42
CA TYR A 92 10.39 11.16 1.51
C TYR A 92 10.28 12.44 2.33
N GLU A 93 11.37 13.19 2.53
CA GLU A 93 11.31 14.53 3.17
C GLU A 93 10.46 15.49 2.30
N THR A 94 10.56 15.41 0.98
CA THR A 94 9.72 16.20 0.08
C THR A 94 8.24 15.84 0.22
N LEU A 95 7.88 14.55 0.21
CA LEU A 95 6.51 14.12 0.43
C LEU A 95 6.00 14.49 1.83
N ALA A 96 6.85 14.38 2.87
CA ALA A 96 6.50 14.78 4.21
C ALA A 96 6.12 16.27 4.28
N ASN A 97 6.85 17.13 3.58
CA ASN A 97 6.54 18.57 3.52
C ASN A 97 5.22 18.85 2.79
N ILE A 98 4.90 18.09 1.73
CA ILE A 98 3.63 18.21 0.99
C ILE A 98 2.44 17.82 1.88
N TYR A 99 2.59 16.76 2.67
CA TYR A 99 1.49 16.19 3.48
C TYR A 99 1.30 16.83 4.84
N LYS A 100 2.29 17.61 5.30
CA LYS A 100 2.28 18.21 6.64
C LYS A 100 0.97 18.94 6.94
N GLU A 101 0.34 18.58 8.06
CA GLU A 101 -0.94 19.14 8.54
C GLU A 101 -2.15 18.94 7.61
N ARG A 102 -2.02 18.09 6.56
CA ARG A 102 -3.06 17.89 5.54
C ARG A 102 -3.53 16.45 5.45
N VAL A 103 -2.84 15.51 6.07
CA VAL A 103 -3.24 14.09 6.09
C VAL A 103 -3.37 13.58 7.52
N ASP A 104 -4.20 12.57 7.72
CA ASP A 104 -4.47 11.99 9.04
C ASP A 104 -3.47 10.89 9.42
N VAL A 105 -2.87 10.23 8.41
CA VAL A 105 -1.92 9.13 8.57
C VAL A 105 -0.96 9.10 7.38
N ILE A 106 0.27 8.67 7.59
CA ILE A 106 1.19 8.31 6.50
C ILE A 106 1.15 6.80 6.31
N LEU A 107 1.00 6.36 5.07
CA LEU A 107 1.14 4.97 4.64
C LEU A 107 2.44 4.82 3.84
N CYS A 108 3.48 4.26 4.49
CA CYS A 108 4.68 3.78 3.78
C CYS A 108 4.29 2.49 3.06
N GLU A 109 4.00 2.57 1.77
CA GLU A 109 3.26 1.55 1.04
C GLU A 109 4.18 0.62 0.23
N THR A 110 3.91 -0.68 0.28
CA THR A 110 4.55 -1.69 -0.60
C THR A 110 6.10 -1.71 -0.48
N MET A 111 6.63 -1.59 0.73
CA MET A 111 8.07 -1.60 0.96
C MET A 111 8.67 -2.95 0.56
N ALA A 112 9.71 -2.90 -0.27
CA ALA A 112 10.32 -4.07 -0.91
C ALA A 112 11.69 -4.46 -0.32
N SER A 113 12.25 -3.63 0.56
CA SER A 113 13.53 -3.86 1.25
C SER A 113 13.54 -3.22 2.63
N ILE A 114 14.34 -3.79 3.53
CA ILE A 114 14.59 -3.19 4.85
C ILE A 114 15.24 -1.81 4.70
N PHE A 115 16.12 -1.66 3.71
CA PHE A 115 16.80 -0.39 3.45
C PHE A 115 15.81 0.77 3.22
N GLU A 116 14.89 0.61 2.28
CA GLU A 116 13.92 1.65 1.93
C GLU A 116 12.87 1.82 3.02
N GLY A 117 12.34 0.71 3.55
CA GLY A 117 11.36 0.73 4.65
C GLY A 117 11.87 1.44 5.90
N ASN A 118 13.14 1.28 6.26
CA ASN A 118 13.77 2.01 7.37
C ASN A 118 13.81 3.51 7.12
N ILE A 119 14.15 3.95 5.91
CA ILE A 119 14.23 5.37 5.58
C ILE A 119 12.82 5.99 5.59
N ALA A 120 11.87 5.32 4.95
CA ALA A 120 10.47 5.76 4.93
C ALA A 120 9.90 5.88 6.35
N ALA A 121 10.04 4.83 7.19
CA ALA A 121 9.59 4.83 8.57
C ALA A 121 10.23 5.95 9.41
N LYS A 122 11.55 6.11 9.29
CA LYS A 122 12.31 7.16 10.00
C LYS A 122 11.76 8.55 9.69
N ILE A 123 11.56 8.85 8.40
CA ILE A 123 11.10 10.18 7.98
C ILE A 123 9.62 10.37 8.33
N ALA A 124 8.78 9.37 8.07
CA ALA A 124 7.37 9.45 8.41
C ALA A 124 7.18 9.72 9.91
N THR A 125 7.81 8.94 10.80
CA THR A 125 7.67 9.10 12.26
C THR A 125 8.36 10.34 12.84
N LYS A 126 9.25 10.99 12.09
CA LYS A 126 9.83 12.30 12.44
C LYS A 126 8.82 13.44 12.27
N HIS A 127 7.92 13.33 11.28
CA HIS A 127 7.03 14.41 10.88
C HIS A 127 5.56 14.18 11.26
N PHE A 128 5.14 12.93 11.51
CA PHE A 128 3.73 12.55 11.72
C PHE A 128 3.57 11.69 12.96
N ASP A 129 2.45 11.89 13.64
CA ASP A 129 2.09 11.15 14.85
C ASP A 129 1.49 9.77 14.53
N LYS A 130 0.84 9.62 13.38
CA LYS A 130 0.23 8.35 12.93
C LYS A 130 0.89 7.86 11.66
N VAL A 131 1.53 6.69 11.75
CA VAL A 131 2.28 6.09 10.64
C VAL A 131 1.98 4.61 10.52
N TRP A 132 1.61 4.17 9.33
CA TRP A 132 1.49 2.78 8.92
C TRP A 132 2.62 2.43 7.96
N LEU A 133 3.15 1.22 8.06
CA LEU A 133 4.14 0.71 7.11
C LEU A 133 3.71 -0.64 6.57
N SER A 134 3.66 -0.77 5.27
CA SER A 134 3.24 -1.99 4.59
C SER A 134 4.38 -2.65 3.82
N TRP A 135 4.57 -3.93 4.08
CA TRP A 135 5.53 -4.77 3.39
C TRP A 135 4.88 -5.47 2.20
N ASN A 136 5.60 -5.55 1.11
CA ASN A 136 5.28 -6.47 0.04
C ASN A 136 5.98 -7.82 0.26
N THR A 137 5.45 -8.89 -0.32
CA THR A 137 6.07 -10.21 -0.25
C THR A 137 6.70 -10.61 -1.59
N ARG A 138 7.71 -11.49 -1.54
CA ARG A 138 8.47 -11.91 -2.70
C ARG A 138 7.71 -12.95 -3.53
N GLY A 139 6.96 -12.49 -4.53
CA GLY A 139 6.26 -13.38 -5.45
C GLY A 139 5.36 -14.38 -4.75
N LEU A 140 5.68 -15.65 -4.82
CA LEU A 140 4.93 -16.73 -4.19
C LEU A 140 5.46 -17.13 -2.80
N ASP A 141 6.50 -16.48 -2.29
CA ASP A 141 7.03 -16.71 -0.96
C ASP A 141 6.45 -15.71 0.04
N PRO A 142 5.53 -16.11 0.92
CA PRO A 142 4.89 -15.22 1.88
C PRO A 142 5.80 -14.82 3.05
N PHE A 143 7.00 -15.38 3.16
CA PHE A 143 7.93 -15.20 4.27
C PHE A 143 9.08 -14.24 3.95
N LEU A 144 9.30 -13.96 2.65
CA LEU A 144 10.34 -13.07 2.18
C LEU A 144 9.74 -11.79 1.58
N ILE A 145 10.43 -10.66 1.75
CA ILE A 145 10.19 -9.44 0.98
C ILE A 145 10.99 -9.47 -0.33
N PRO A 146 10.69 -8.62 -1.35
CA PRO A 146 11.31 -8.71 -2.68
C PRO A 146 12.85 -8.66 -2.69
N SER A 147 13.48 -7.99 -1.74
CA SER A 147 14.94 -7.98 -1.58
C SER A 147 15.54 -9.34 -1.21
N GLY A 148 14.71 -10.31 -0.79
CA GLY A 148 15.14 -11.61 -0.28
C GLY A 148 15.38 -11.65 1.23
N GLU A 149 15.17 -10.54 1.93
CA GLU A 149 15.21 -10.46 3.38
C GLU A 149 13.95 -11.09 4.00
N ASN A 150 14.05 -11.63 5.23
CA ASN A 150 12.90 -12.20 5.91
C ASN A 150 11.88 -11.11 6.31
N LEU A 151 10.59 -11.36 6.12
CA LEU A 151 9.52 -10.46 6.55
C LEU A 151 9.57 -10.20 8.07
N SER A 152 9.89 -11.23 8.87
CA SER A 152 10.05 -11.09 10.32
C SER A 152 11.23 -10.19 10.71
N GLU A 153 12.36 -10.29 10.00
CA GLU A 153 13.51 -9.40 10.21
C GLU A 153 13.14 -7.96 9.82
N ALA A 154 12.47 -7.78 8.69
CA ALA A 154 12.01 -6.50 8.22
C ALA A 154 11.06 -5.82 9.23
N ALA A 155 10.07 -6.55 9.73
CA ALA A 155 9.13 -6.07 10.73
C ALA A 155 9.82 -5.65 12.04
N ASN A 156 10.75 -6.47 12.53
CA ASN A 156 11.50 -6.20 13.75
C ASN A 156 12.44 -4.98 13.58
N GLU A 157 13.07 -4.84 12.41
CA GLU A 157 14.04 -3.75 12.17
C GLU A 157 13.37 -2.37 12.21
N VAL A 158 12.14 -2.23 11.72
CA VAL A 158 11.41 -0.95 11.78
C VAL A 158 10.66 -0.74 13.10
N SER A 159 10.56 -1.75 13.96
CA SER A 159 9.86 -1.65 15.27
C SER A 159 10.54 -0.68 16.25
N LYS A 160 11.78 -0.25 15.98
CA LYS A 160 12.44 0.86 16.69
C LYS A 160 11.78 2.21 16.46
N TYR A 161 10.98 2.36 15.41
CA TYR A 161 10.20 3.56 15.13
C TYR A 161 8.79 3.42 15.73
N LYS A 162 8.16 4.55 16.05
CA LYS A 162 6.78 4.56 16.57
C LYS A 162 5.81 4.38 15.40
N LEU A 163 5.59 3.15 14.97
CA LEU A 163 4.57 2.80 13.98
C LEU A 163 3.27 2.42 14.68
N ASP A 164 2.14 2.90 14.19
CA ASP A 164 0.82 2.54 14.72
C ASP A 164 0.32 1.21 14.18
N CYS A 165 0.80 0.81 13.01
CA CYS A 165 0.45 -0.48 12.41
C CYS A 165 1.51 -0.90 11.40
N GLN A 166 1.84 -2.20 11.38
CA GLN A 166 2.55 -2.79 10.25
C GLN A 166 1.60 -3.66 9.44
N LEU A 167 1.70 -3.57 8.12
CA LEU A 167 0.80 -4.23 7.20
C LEU A 167 1.56 -5.11 6.21
N VAL A 168 0.82 -5.97 5.52
CA VAL A 168 1.25 -6.65 4.30
C VAL A 168 0.26 -6.35 3.18
N ASN A 169 0.78 -6.14 1.95
CA ASN A 169 -0.07 -5.79 0.83
C ASN A 169 0.39 -6.32 -0.52
N CYS A 170 -0.48 -6.17 -1.51
CA CYS A 170 -0.19 -6.39 -2.93
C CYS A 170 0.32 -7.81 -3.25
N ALA A 171 -0.26 -8.80 -2.59
CA ALA A 171 -0.06 -10.22 -2.88
C ALA A 171 -1.42 -10.94 -2.94
N HIS A 172 -1.44 -12.17 -3.40
CA HIS A 172 -2.66 -13.01 -3.44
C HIS A 172 -3.24 -13.22 -2.04
N ALA A 173 -4.56 -13.19 -1.91
CA ALA A 173 -5.25 -13.26 -0.63
C ALA A 173 -4.87 -14.49 0.21
N ASN A 174 -4.70 -15.65 -0.42
CA ASN A 174 -4.30 -16.88 0.27
C ASN A 174 -2.82 -16.91 0.70
N LEU A 175 -1.93 -16.22 -0.01
CA LEU A 175 -0.52 -16.10 0.37
C LEU A 175 -0.34 -15.04 1.46
N ILE A 176 -0.98 -13.90 1.32
CA ILE A 176 -0.85 -12.78 2.27
C ILE A 176 -1.37 -13.13 3.67
N THR A 177 -2.30 -14.08 3.77
CA THR A 177 -2.75 -14.61 5.06
C THR A 177 -1.59 -15.20 5.85
N GLN A 178 -0.68 -15.95 5.19
CA GLN A 178 0.52 -16.50 5.83
C GLN A 178 1.51 -15.41 6.24
N SER A 179 1.68 -14.38 5.41
CA SER A 179 2.51 -13.21 5.76
C SER A 179 1.97 -12.46 6.97
N LEU A 180 0.63 -12.36 7.09
CA LEU A 180 -0.01 -11.73 8.23
C LEU A 180 0.22 -12.51 9.53
N GLU A 181 0.28 -13.85 9.49
CA GLU A 181 0.65 -14.68 10.63
C GLU A 181 2.08 -14.38 11.11
N VAL A 182 3.01 -14.16 10.16
CA VAL A 182 4.38 -13.73 10.50
C VAL A 182 4.35 -12.37 11.20
N LEU A 183 3.67 -11.36 10.63
CA LEU A 183 3.58 -10.04 11.25
C LEU A 183 2.99 -10.10 12.66
N LYS A 184 1.91 -10.87 12.84
CA LYS A 184 1.25 -11.05 14.14
C LYS A 184 2.19 -11.60 15.21
N SER A 185 3.20 -12.40 14.82
CA SER A 185 4.21 -12.90 15.76
C SER A 185 5.29 -11.87 16.12
N CYS A 186 5.43 -10.81 15.32
CA CYS A 186 6.49 -9.81 15.47
C CYS A 186 5.99 -8.50 16.11
N VAL A 187 4.76 -8.08 15.80
CA VAL A 187 4.24 -6.77 16.19
C VAL A 187 2.81 -6.85 16.69
N PRO A 188 2.39 -5.93 17.62
CA PRO A 188 1.06 -5.99 18.23
C PRO A 188 -0.06 -5.54 17.29
N ASP A 189 0.22 -4.59 16.40
CA ASP A 189 -0.77 -3.93 15.56
C ASP A 189 -0.49 -4.24 14.10
N ILE A 190 -1.38 -5.04 13.51
CA ILE A 190 -1.24 -5.59 12.16
C ILE A 190 -2.38 -5.16 11.24
N GLY A 191 -2.10 -5.15 9.94
CA GLY A 191 -3.10 -4.89 8.92
C GLY A 191 -2.78 -5.57 7.59
N VAL A 192 -3.73 -5.52 6.66
CA VAL A 192 -3.62 -6.20 5.37
C VAL A 192 -4.47 -5.51 4.31
N TYR A 193 -3.95 -5.41 3.09
CA TYR A 193 -4.73 -5.07 1.90
C TYR A 193 -4.19 -5.87 0.70
N ALA A 194 -4.85 -7.00 0.46
CA ALA A 194 -4.47 -7.98 -0.55
C ALA A 194 -5.01 -7.61 -1.94
N ASN A 195 -4.52 -8.30 -2.96
CA ASN A 195 -5.17 -8.35 -4.27
C ASN A 195 -6.42 -9.24 -4.19
N SER A 196 -7.48 -8.91 -4.93
CA SER A 196 -8.66 -9.79 -5.06
C SER A 196 -8.37 -10.97 -5.99
N SER A 197 -7.39 -11.77 -5.63
CA SER A 197 -6.94 -12.92 -6.39
C SER A 197 -6.38 -14.00 -5.46
N VAL A 198 -6.36 -15.23 -5.96
CA VAL A 198 -5.73 -16.36 -5.27
C VAL A 198 -4.65 -16.98 -6.16
N HIS A 199 -3.55 -17.38 -5.53
CA HIS A 199 -2.53 -18.16 -6.20
C HIS A 199 -3.05 -19.58 -6.49
N SER A 200 -2.84 -20.02 -7.73
CA SER A 200 -3.09 -21.40 -8.13
C SER A 200 -1.77 -22.06 -8.59
N PRO A 201 -1.60 -23.38 -8.42
CA PRO A 201 -0.40 -24.10 -8.87
C PRO A 201 -0.11 -23.99 -10.38
N ARG A 202 -1.06 -23.47 -11.16
CA ARG A 202 -0.87 -23.22 -12.60
C ARG A 202 0.00 -21.96 -12.84
N ASP A 203 0.07 -21.06 -11.87
CA ASP A 203 0.76 -19.79 -11.96
C ASP A 203 2.27 -19.91 -11.70
N GLU A 204 2.73 -21.01 -11.09
CA GLU A 204 4.15 -21.24 -10.72
C GLU A 204 5.12 -21.19 -11.91
N LYS A 205 4.64 -21.41 -13.13
CA LYS A 205 5.48 -21.41 -14.34
C LYS A 205 5.71 -20.03 -14.94
N LEU A 206 5.05 -18.99 -14.44
CA LEU A 206 4.99 -17.66 -15.06
C LEU A 206 5.82 -16.60 -14.32
N VAL A 207 6.35 -16.90 -13.15
CA VAL A 207 7.11 -15.95 -12.35
C VAL A 207 8.61 -16.12 -12.58
N SER A 208 9.12 -15.56 -13.67
CA SER A 208 10.55 -15.26 -13.75
C SER A 208 10.75 -13.80 -13.29
N TYR A 209 11.48 -13.61 -12.22
CA TYR A 209 11.82 -12.28 -11.69
C TYR A 209 12.73 -11.44 -12.59
N GLU A 210 13.19 -11.99 -13.70
CA GLU A 210 14.05 -11.30 -14.67
C GLU A 210 13.28 -10.28 -15.52
N ASN A 211 11.93 -10.41 -15.61
CA ASN A 211 11.09 -9.50 -16.39
C ASN A 211 9.82 -9.11 -15.62
N ILE A 212 9.96 -8.40 -14.49
CA ILE A 212 8.83 -7.92 -13.68
C ILE A 212 7.90 -6.98 -14.46
N SER A 213 8.39 -6.28 -15.49
CA SER A 213 7.56 -5.50 -16.41
C SER A 213 6.60 -6.35 -17.25
N GLU A 214 6.78 -7.66 -17.29
CA GLU A 214 5.97 -8.64 -18.01
C GLU A 214 5.19 -9.58 -17.09
N VAL A 215 5.20 -9.37 -15.76
CA VAL A 215 4.25 -10.05 -14.88
C VAL A 215 2.86 -9.54 -15.26
N HIS A 216 2.31 -10.18 -16.27
CA HIS A 216 0.96 -9.93 -16.70
C HIS A 216 0.02 -10.39 -15.59
N TYR A 217 -0.60 -9.46 -14.92
CA TYR A 217 -1.74 -9.67 -14.02
C TYR A 217 -2.90 -10.45 -14.70
N HIS A 218 -2.78 -10.73 -15.99
CA HIS A 218 -3.76 -11.38 -16.85
C HIS A 218 -4.03 -12.87 -16.57
N HIS A 219 -3.28 -13.49 -15.65
CA HIS A 219 -3.46 -14.92 -15.31
C HIS A 219 -3.77 -15.14 -13.83
N MET A 220 -4.07 -14.09 -13.08
CA MET A 220 -4.54 -14.22 -11.71
C MET A 220 -5.98 -14.70 -11.74
N ALA A 221 -6.29 -15.76 -10.98
CA ALA A 221 -7.66 -16.15 -10.73
C ALA A 221 -8.28 -15.08 -9.81
N GLU A 222 -8.97 -14.10 -10.39
CA GLU A 222 -9.73 -13.12 -9.62
C GLU A 222 -10.81 -13.83 -8.80
N ILE A 223 -11.01 -13.34 -7.59
CA ILE A 223 -12.04 -13.80 -6.67
C ILE A 223 -13.14 -12.76 -6.51
N SER A 224 -14.35 -13.23 -6.28
CA SER A 224 -15.50 -12.36 -6.10
C SER A 224 -15.40 -11.54 -4.80
N PRO A 225 -16.16 -10.44 -4.66
CA PRO A 225 -16.26 -9.70 -3.41
C PRO A 225 -16.66 -10.58 -2.20
N GLU A 226 -17.52 -11.59 -2.39
CA GLU A 226 -17.94 -12.51 -1.35
C GLU A 226 -16.80 -13.46 -0.93
N GLU A 227 -16.02 -13.94 -1.89
CA GLU A 227 -14.84 -14.77 -1.60
C GLU A 227 -13.77 -13.96 -0.88
N TYR A 228 -13.54 -12.71 -1.31
CA TYR A 228 -12.62 -11.79 -0.65
C TYR A 228 -13.05 -11.48 0.79
N LEU A 229 -14.38 -11.29 1.01
CA LEU A 229 -14.92 -11.10 2.35
C LEU A 229 -14.60 -12.29 3.27
N ASN A 230 -14.55 -13.52 2.77
CA ASN A 230 -14.18 -14.66 3.61
C ASN A 230 -12.74 -14.53 4.12
N PHE A 231 -11.80 -14.14 3.26
CA PHE A 231 -10.43 -13.82 3.70
C PHE A 231 -10.43 -12.65 4.70
N ALA A 232 -11.19 -11.59 4.44
CA ALA A 232 -11.28 -10.46 5.35
C ALA A 232 -11.78 -10.85 6.75
N LYS A 233 -12.75 -11.77 6.84
CA LYS A 233 -13.22 -12.33 8.12
C LYS A 233 -12.10 -13.05 8.87
N ASP A 234 -11.30 -13.84 8.17
CA ASP A 234 -10.16 -14.52 8.76
C ASP A 234 -9.13 -13.50 9.28
N TRP A 235 -8.81 -12.46 8.49
CA TRP A 235 -7.89 -11.41 8.92
C TRP A 235 -8.42 -10.61 10.13
N ILE A 236 -9.72 -10.35 10.18
CA ILE A 236 -10.38 -9.74 11.37
C ILE A 236 -10.19 -10.66 12.58
N SER A 237 -10.44 -11.97 12.43
CA SER A 237 -10.29 -12.94 13.52
C SER A 237 -8.83 -13.06 14.00
N MET A 238 -7.86 -12.80 13.13
CA MET A 238 -6.44 -12.74 13.47
C MET A 238 -6.06 -11.47 14.25
N GLY A 239 -6.93 -10.46 14.28
CA GLY A 239 -6.74 -9.21 15.01
C GLY A 239 -6.24 -8.06 14.13
N SER A 240 -6.40 -8.14 12.81
CA SER A 240 -6.05 -7.01 11.92
C SER A 240 -6.87 -5.78 12.25
N LYS A 241 -6.19 -4.66 12.46
CA LYS A 241 -6.80 -3.35 12.74
C LYS A 241 -7.09 -2.54 11.47
N VAL A 242 -6.36 -2.82 10.41
CA VAL A 242 -6.51 -2.18 9.10
C VAL A 242 -6.76 -3.28 8.08
N ILE A 243 -7.84 -3.18 7.33
CA ILE A 243 -8.17 -4.09 6.24
C ILE A 243 -8.61 -3.26 5.04
N GLY A 244 -8.06 -3.58 3.89
CA GLY A 244 -8.38 -2.90 2.64
C GLY A 244 -8.23 -3.81 1.44
N GLY A 245 -8.06 -3.21 0.27
CA GLY A 245 -7.82 -3.91 -0.97
C GLY A 245 -6.71 -3.23 -1.77
N CYS A 246 -5.99 -4.03 -2.59
CA CYS A 246 -4.97 -3.57 -3.51
C CYS A 246 -5.39 -3.86 -4.95
N CYS A 247 -4.54 -4.46 -5.78
CA CYS A 247 -4.84 -4.71 -7.19
C CYS A 247 -6.13 -5.53 -7.36
N THR A 248 -6.91 -5.21 -8.39
CA THR A 248 -8.16 -5.87 -8.78
C THR A 248 -9.31 -5.77 -7.77
N THR A 249 -9.12 -5.16 -6.59
CA THR A 249 -10.23 -4.86 -5.68
C THR A 249 -11.03 -3.65 -6.16
N THR A 250 -12.33 -3.68 -5.90
CA THR A 250 -13.29 -2.63 -6.26
C THR A 250 -14.01 -2.11 -5.02
N SER A 251 -14.78 -1.05 -5.18
CA SER A 251 -15.67 -0.52 -4.14
C SER A 251 -16.67 -1.56 -3.61
N GLU A 252 -17.05 -2.55 -4.42
CA GLU A 252 -17.93 -3.65 -3.98
C GLU A 252 -17.25 -4.54 -2.92
N HIS A 253 -15.96 -4.84 -3.09
CA HIS A 253 -15.17 -5.57 -2.09
C HIS A 253 -15.14 -4.80 -0.76
N ILE A 254 -14.85 -3.50 -0.84
CA ILE A 254 -14.81 -2.62 0.34
C ILE A 254 -16.17 -2.54 1.01
N LYS A 255 -17.24 -2.44 0.22
CA LYS A 255 -18.61 -2.37 0.76
C LYS A 255 -18.97 -3.61 1.58
N LEU A 256 -18.68 -4.81 1.09
CA LEU A 256 -18.98 -6.04 1.83
C LEU A 256 -18.20 -6.14 3.14
N ILE A 257 -16.93 -5.68 3.14
CA ILE A 257 -16.12 -5.64 4.37
C ILE A 257 -16.70 -4.64 5.37
N ALA A 258 -17.08 -3.44 4.91
CA ALA A 258 -17.66 -2.40 5.73
C ALA A 258 -19.01 -2.84 6.33
N ASP A 259 -19.89 -3.43 5.50
CA ASP A 259 -21.19 -3.94 5.93
C ASP A 259 -21.07 -5.09 6.96
N TYR A 260 -20.01 -5.90 6.90
CA TYR A 260 -19.75 -6.97 7.87
C TYR A 260 -19.25 -6.43 9.23
N LYS A 261 -18.52 -5.33 9.23
CA LYS A 261 -17.94 -4.70 10.42
C LYS A 261 -18.99 -4.00 11.28
N LEU A 262 -20.10 -3.59 10.66
CA LEU A 262 -21.22 -2.91 11.35
C LEU A 262 -22.12 -3.91 12.05
#